data_6e3865ab94915d7e0b7109e56877cfcd
#
_entry.id   6e3865ab94915d7e0b7109e56877cfcd
#
_cell.length_a   1.000
_cell.length_b   1.000
_cell.length_c   1.000
_cell.angle_alpha   90.00
_cell.angle_beta   90.00
_cell.angle_gamma   90.00
#
_symmetry.space_group_name_H-M   'P 1'
#
loop_
_entity.id
_entity.type
_entity.pdbx_description
1 polymer ?
#
loop_
_entity_poly.entity_id
_entity_poly.type
_entity_poly.pdbx_seq_one_letter_code
_entity_poly.pdbx_strand_id
1 'polypeptide(L)'
;PAKYYVADIALHNAVLLPESEDAGKALENIVYLNLERTLGEEGRVFYFYESKKCDFVVKKGERVAELIQVCWTLNDDNVEREIGGLIAASSVTGCKQGKIITFSQRETFERDGIRIEVMPIWEME
;
A
#
# COMPACT_ATOMS: atom_id res chain seq x y z
N PRO A 1 18.16 -3.44 12.88
CA PRO A 1 18.38 -3.79 11.49
C PRO A 1 18.26 -2.59 10.57
N ALA A 2 18.96 -2.68 9.45
CA ALA A 2 19.06 -1.56 8.51
C ALA A 2 17.70 -1.08 8.01
N LYS A 3 16.74 -1.98 7.84
CA LYS A 3 15.43 -1.60 7.33
C LYS A 3 14.69 -0.65 8.27
N TYR A 4 14.79 -0.90 9.57
CA TYR A 4 14.13 -0.03 10.54
C TYR A 4 14.78 1.33 10.58
N TYR A 5 16.10 1.34 10.43
CA TYR A 5 16.84 2.59 10.39
C TYR A 5 16.39 3.46 9.21
N VAL A 6 16.29 2.86 8.03
CA VAL A 6 15.85 3.60 6.84
C VAL A 6 14.42 4.09 7.00
N ALA A 7 13.54 3.21 7.53
CA ALA A 7 12.14 3.58 7.74
C ALA A 7 12.02 4.73 8.74
N ASP A 8 12.80 4.70 9.83
CA ASP A 8 12.77 5.76 10.84
C ASP A 8 13.19 7.10 10.25
N ILE A 9 14.24 7.10 9.43
CA ILE A 9 14.72 8.34 8.81
C ILE A 9 13.66 8.89 7.85
N ALA A 10 13.09 8.03 7.01
CA ALA A 10 12.09 8.45 6.06
C ALA A 10 10.83 8.98 6.75
N LEU A 11 10.40 8.30 7.82
CA LEU A 11 9.23 8.74 8.57
C LEU A 11 9.48 10.04 9.31
N HIS A 12 10.69 10.21 9.83
CA HIS A 12 11.06 11.47 10.49
C HIS A 12 10.96 12.64 9.52
N ASN A 13 11.49 12.47 8.31
CA ASN A 13 11.41 13.51 7.29
C ASN A 13 9.96 13.77 6.87
N ALA A 14 9.17 12.73 6.78
CA ALA A 14 7.76 12.86 6.40
C ALA A 14 6.95 13.59 7.48
N VAL A 15 7.28 13.37 8.75
CA VAL A 15 6.58 14.05 9.85
C VAL A 15 6.85 15.56 9.82
N LEU A 16 8.03 15.97 9.35
CA LEU A 16 8.34 17.38 9.22
C LEU A 16 7.52 18.05 8.13
N LEU A 17 6.98 17.25 7.18
CA LEU A 17 6.16 17.75 6.08
C LEU A 17 4.88 16.92 5.98
N PRO A 18 4.09 16.86 7.07
CA PRO A 18 2.92 15.98 7.10
C PRO A 18 1.90 16.37 6.03
N GLU A 19 1.23 15.34 5.47
CA GLU A 19 0.18 15.51 4.47
C GLU A 19 0.67 16.13 3.17
N SER A 20 1.98 16.27 3.01
CA SER A 20 2.55 16.75 1.76
C SER A 20 2.65 15.59 0.77
N GLU A 21 2.84 15.94 -0.50
CA GLU A 21 3.10 14.94 -1.53
C GLU A 21 4.38 14.17 -1.21
N ASP A 22 5.37 14.86 -0.63
CA ASP A 22 6.64 14.22 -0.26
C ASP A 22 6.45 13.18 0.84
N ALA A 23 5.55 13.44 1.80
CA ALA A 23 5.26 12.49 2.86
C ALA A 23 4.64 11.21 2.28
N GLY A 24 3.71 11.36 1.36
CA GLY A 24 3.09 10.21 0.70
C GLY A 24 4.11 9.39 -0.08
N LYS A 25 5.00 10.07 -0.80
CA LYS A 25 6.04 9.38 -1.56
C LYS A 25 7.03 8.67 -0.66
N ALA A 26 7.38 9.29 0.46
CA ALA A 26 8.29 8.66 1.42
C ALA A 26 7.68 7.37 1.96
N LEU A 27 6.39 7.42 2.30
CA LEU A 27 5.70 6.25 2.81
C LEU A 27 5.63 5.14 1.76
N GLU A 28 5.31 5.51 0.52
CA GLU A 28 5.26 4.56 -0.59
C GLU A 28 6.62 3.89 -0.79
N ASN A 29 7.71 4.65 -0.70
CA ASN A 29 9.04 4.10 -0.86
C ASN A 29 9.37 3.10 0.25
N ILE A 30 8.96 3.40 1.49
CA ILE A 30 9.18 2.47 2.61
C ILE A 30 8.43 1.17 2.35
N VAL A 31 7.20 1.26 1.88
CA VAL A 31 6.41 0.08 1.57
C VAL A 31 7.09 -0.75 0.48
N TYR A 32 7.54 -0.07 -0.58
CA TYR A 32 8.22 -0.77 -1.66
C TYR A 32 9.46 -1.52 -1.17
N LEU A 33 10.30 -0.86 -0.39
CA LEU A 33 11.52 -1.48 0.12
C LEU A 33 11.20 -2.66 1.02
N ASN A 34 10.15 -2.55 1.83
CA ASN A 34 9.72 -3.64 2.68
C ASN A 34 9.26 -4.84 1.84
N LEU A 35 8.46 -4.58 0.82
CA LEU A 35 7.98 -5.65 -0.05
C LEU A 35 9.13 -6.35 -0.77
N GLU A 36 10.06 -5.59 -1.32
CA GLU A 36 11.21 -6.17 -2.01
C GLU A 36 12.01 -7.09 -1.10
N ARG A 37 12.15 -6.70 0.14
CA ARG A 37 12.96 -7.46 1.07
C ARG A 37 12.27 -8.71 1.60
N THR A 38 10.96 -8.66 1.77
CA THR A 38 10.24 -9.77 2.41
C THR A 38 9.68 -10.80 1.43
N LEU A 39 9.56 -10.47 0.15
CA LEU A 39 8.93 -11.37 -0.81
C LEU A 39 9.80 -12.54 -1.25
N GLY A 40 11.12 -12.36 -1.24
CA GLY A 40 12.01 -13.42 -1.68
C GLY A 40 11.98 -13.61 -3.19
N GLU A 41 12.49 -14.77 -3.64
CA GLU A 41 12.70 -15.01 -5.06
C GLU A 41 11.41 -15.28 -5.83
N GLU A 42 10.38 -15.80 -5.17
CA GLU A 42 9.13 -16.14 -5.84
C GLU A 42 8.16 -14.98 -5.92
N GLY A 43 8.46 -13.91 -5.21
CA GLY A 43 7.58 -12.75 -5.16
C GLY A 43 7.95 -11.70 -6.17
N ARG A 44 6.93 -11.01 -6.67
CA ARG A 44 7.10 -9.88 -7.60
C ARG A 44 6.14 -8.78 -7.20
N VAL A 45 6.56 -7.54 -7.44
CA VAL A 45 5.74 -6.37 -7.18
C VAL A 45 5.55 -5.65 -8.51
N PHE A 46 4.29 -5.34 -8.81
CA PHE A 46 3.93 -4.63 -10.04
C PHE A 46 3.14 -3.39 -9.69
N TYR A 47 3.17 -2.43 -10.59
CA TYR A 47 2.36 -1.25 -10.54
C TYR A 47 1.17 -1.45 -11.48
N PHE A 48 -0.01 -1.09 -11.03
CA PHE A 48 -1.22 -1.24 -11.84
C PHE A 48 -1.78 0.13 -12.20
N TYR A 49 -2.03 0.34 -13.46
CA TYR A 49 -2.69 1.55 -13.93
C TYR A 49 -3.45 1.26 -15.21
N GLU A 50 -4.76 1.46 -15.16
CA GLU A 50 -5.58 1.53 -16.36
C GLU A 50 -6.35 2.85 -16.28
N SER A 51 -7.64 2.82 -15.93
CA SER A 51 -8.34 4.07 -15.66
C SER A 51 -8.08 4.53 -14.23
N LYS A 52 -7.70 3.61 -13.34
CA LYS A 52 -7.41 3.87 -11.94
C LYS A 52 -6.11 3.20 -11.55
N LYS A 53 -5.50 3.69 -10.49
CA LYS A 53 -4.17 3.30 -10.09
C LYS A 53 -4.20 2.47 -8.80
N CYS A 54 -3.43 1.37 -8.79
CA CYS A 54 -3.13 0.63 -7.57
C CYS A 54 -1.61 0.64 -7.40
N ASP A 55 -1.14 1.11 -6.25
CA ASP A 55 0.28 1.35 -6.05
C ASP A 55 1.12 0.08 -6.19
N PHE A 56 0.68 -1.03 -5.58
CA PHE A 56 1.43 -2.27 -5.66
C PHE A 56 0.51 -3.46 -5.82
N VAL A 57 0.84 -4.30 -6.77
CA VAL A 57 0.20 -5.60 -6.99
C VAL A 57 1.25 -6.64 -6.64
N VAL A 58 1.00 -7.42 -5.61
CA VAL A 58 1.98 -8.38 -5.11
C VAL A 58 1.63 -9.76 -5.65
N LYS A 59 2.56 -10.32 -6.42
CA LYS A 59 2.38 -11.64 -7.01
C LYS A 59 3.33 -12.62 -6.34
N LYS A 60 2.80 -13.78 -5.97
CA LYS A 60 3.59 -14.87 -5.41
C LYS A 60 3.36 -16.09 -6.29
N GLY A 61 4.43 -16.52 -7.01
CA GLY A 61 4.30 -17.55 -7.99
C GLY A 61 3.37 -17.11 -9.11
N GLU A 62 2.36 -17.92 -9.39
CA GLU A 62 1.41 -17.62 -10.46
C GLU A 62 0.21 -16.82 -9.99
N ARG A 63 0.15 -16.46 -8.72
CA ARG A 63 -1.04 -15.88 -8.14
C ARG A 63 -0.78 -14.48 -7.59
N VAL A 64 -1.76 -13.59 -7.79
CA VAL A 64 -1.73 -12.28 -7.15
C VAL A 64 -2.24 -12.45 -5.73
N ALA A 65 -1.38 -12.17 -4.76
CA ALA A 65 -1.67 -12.41 -3.35
C ALA A 65 -2.30 -11.21 -2.67
N GLU A 66 -1.88 -9.99 -3.03
CA GLU A 66 -2.36 -8.78 -2.37
C GLU A 66 -2.36 -7.60 -3.33
N LEU A 67 -3.29 -6.66 -3.06
CA LEU A 67 -3.34 -5.37 -3.73
C LEU A 67 -3.12 -4.32 -2.65
N ILE A 68 -2.18 -3.41 -2.86
CA ILE A 68 -1.79 -2.46 -1.82
C ILE A 68 -1.81 -1.03 -2.35
N GLN A 69 -2.49 -0.16 -1.61
CA GLN A 69 -2.43 1.28 -1.81
C GLN A 69 -1.69 1.90 -0.65
N VAL A 70 -1.10 3.05 -0.87
CA VAL A 70 -0.35 3.77 0.16
C VAL A 70 -0.81 5.22 0.16
N CYS A 71 -1.20 5.73 1.32
CA CYS A 71 -1.46 7.15 1.49
C CYS A 71 -1.15 7.55 2.92
N TRP A 72 -0.72 8.78 3.11
CA TRP A 72 -0.36 9.26 4.45
C TRP A 72 -1.56 9.21 5.39
N THR A 73 -2.69 9.77 4.94
CA THR A 73 -3.93 9.77 5.70
C THR A 73 -5.08 9.45 4.77
N LEU A 74 -5.87 8.45 5.11
CA LEU A 74 -7.08 8.11 4.38
C LEU A 74 -8.21 9.00 4.93
N ASN A 75 -8.89 9.73 4.05
CA ASN A 75 -9.93 10.67 4.46
C ASN A 75 -11.03 10.71 3.41
N ASP A 76 -12.05 11.57 3.66
CA ASP A 76 -13.19 11.64 2.76
C ASP A 76 -12.82 12.11 1.36
N ASP A 77 -11.74 12.86 1.22
CA ASP A 77 -11.33 13.38 -0.08
C ASP A 77 -10.63 12.35 -0.95
N ASN A 78 -9.97 11.35 -0.35
CA ASN A 78 -9.18 10.39 -1.13
C ASN A 78 -9.66 8.94 -1.03
N VAL A 79 -10.59 8.64 -0.11
CA VAL A 79 -10.96 7.25 0.15
C VAL A 79 -11.53 6.56 -1.09
N GLU A 80 -12.37 7.25 -1.85
CA GLU A 80 -12.97 6.63 -3.03
C GLU A 80 -11.95 6.40 -4.14
N ARG A 81 -10.95 7.26 -4.25
CA ARG A 81 -9.88 7.06 -5.21
C ARG A 81 -9.01 5.86 -4.83
N GLU A 82 -8.66 5.74 -3.55
CA GLU A 82 -7.83 4.63 -3.10
C GLU A 82 -8.57 3.30 -3.23
N ILE A 83 -9.83 3.26 -2.81
CA ILE A 83 -10.63 2.06 -2.95
C ILE A 83 -10.87 1.73 -4.42
N GLY A 84 -11.13 2.76 -5.23
CA GLY A 84 -11.35 2.56 -6.67
C GLY A 84 -10.19 1.88 -7.35
N GLY A 85 -8.96 2.23 -6.96
CA GLY A 85 -7.77 1.58 -7.50
C GLY A 85 -7.70 0.11 -7.13
N LEU A 86 -8.06 -0.21 -5.88
CA LEU A 86 -8.10 -1.61 -5.45
C LEU A 86 -9.16 -2.39 -6.22
N ILE A 87 -10.34 -1.80 -6.41
CA ILE A 87 -11.42 -2.46 -7.15
C ILE A 87 -11.01 -2.71 -8.59
N ALA A 88 -10.40 -1.71 -9.23
CA ALA A 88 -9.96 -1.84 -10.61
C ALA A 88 -8.93 -2.95 -10.76
N ALA A 89 -7.94 -2.98 -9.88
CA ALA A 89 -6.91 -4.02 -9.92
C ALA A 89 -7.51 -5.39 -9.62
N SER A 90 -8.47 -5.46 -8.70
CA SER A 90 -9.14 -6.71 -8.36
C SER A 90 -9.91 -7.27 -9.56
N SER A 91 -10.55 -6.40 -10.34
CA SER A 91 -11.34 -6.87 -11.48
C SER A 91 -10.46 -7.50 -12.56
N VAL A 92 -9.20 -7.10 -12.64
CA VAL A 92 -8.26 -7.66 -13.61
C VAL A 92 -7.56 -8.90 -13.07
N THR A 93 -7.17 -8.87 -11.79
CA THR A 93 -6.33 -9.93 -11.20
C THR A 93 -7.12 -11.02 -10.50
N GLY A 94 -8.36 -10.74 -10.15
CA GLY A 94 -9.16 -11.69 -9.36
C GLY A 94 -8.84 -11.69 -7.87
N CYS A 95 -7.87 -10.89 -7.43
CA CYS A 95 -7.48 -10.86 -6.03
C CYS A 95 -8.50 -10.08 -5.21
N LYS A 96 -8.93 -10.66 -4.08
CA LYS A 96 -9.93 -10.05 -3.21
C LYS A 96 -9.35 -9.57 -1.87
N GLN A 97 -8.04 -9.49 -1.78
CA GLN A 97 -7.35 -9.04 -0.58
C GLN A 97 -6.69 -7.70 -0.85
N GLY A 98 -7.21 -6.64 -0.24
CA GLY A 98 -6.67 -5.29 -0.41
C GLY A 98 -6.16 -4.73 0.89
N LYS A 99 -5.13 -3.90 0.80
CA LYS A 99 -4.58 -3.16 1.94
C LYS A 99 -4.41 -1.71 1.57
N ILE A 100 -4.61 -0.85 2.56
CA ILE A 100 -4.26 0.56 2.42
C ILE A 100 -3.31 0.87 3.58
N ILE A 101 -2.06 1.11 3.25
CA ILE A 101 -1.03 1.40 4.25
C ILE A 101 -1.03 2.91 4.49
N THR A 102 -1.13 3.30 5.75
CA THR A 102 -1.19 4.71 6.15
C THR A 102 -0.14 4.99 7.20
N PHE A 103 -0.02 6.26 7.60
CA PHE A 103 0.89 6.60 8.68
C PHE A 103 0.44 5.98 10.01
N SER A 104 -0.86 6.11 10.36
CA SER A 104 -1.29 5.73 11.71
C SER A 104 -2.71 5.16 11.83
N GLN A 105 -3.38 4.93 10.72
CA GLN A 105 -4.80 4.52 10.78
C GLN A 105 -4.97 3.01 10.75
N ARG A 106 -6.06 2.57 11.36
CA ARG A 106 -6.37 1.14 11.42
C ARG A 106 -7.88 0.97 11.27
N GLU A 107 -8.28 0.19 10.28
CA GLU A 107 -9.68 -0.05 9.98
C GLU A 107 -9.80 -1.27 9.08
N THR A 108 -10.91 -1.98 9.13
CA THR A 108 -11.16 -3.11 8.23
C THR A 108 -12.59 -3.01 7.73
N PHE A 109 -12.77 -3.19 6.43
CA PHE A 109 -14.12 -3.17 5.86
C PHE A 109 -14.12 -3.95 4.54
N GLU A 110 -15.31 -4.11 3.97
CA GLU A 110 -15.48 -4.75 2.67
C GLU A 110 -16.12 -3.79 1.69
N ARG A 111 -15.69 -3.89 0.44
CA ARG A 111 -16.30 -3.12 -0.62
C ARG A 111 -16.25 -3.95 -1.90
N ASP A 112 -17.43 -4.17 -2.51
CA ASP A 112 -17.54 -4.90 -3.77
C ASP A 112 -16.89 -6.29 -3.71
N GLY A 113 -17.03 -6.97 -2.57
CA GLY A 113 -16.49 -8.31 -2.40
C GLY A 113 -15.02 -8.37 -2.04
N ILE A 114 -14.37 -7.21 -1.90
CA ILE A 114 -12.95 -7.14 -1.56
C ILE A 114 -12.82 -6.83 -0.09
N ARG A 115 -12.01 -7.61 0.62
CA ARG A 115 -11.67 -7.32 2.00
C ARG A 115 -10.54 -6.29 2.00
N ILE A 116 -10.78 -5.16 2.65
CA ILE A 116 -9.81 -4.06 2.68
C ILE A 116 -9.38 -3.82 4.11
N GLU A 117 -8.08 -3.90 4.34
CA GLU A 117 -7.49 -3.66 5.64
C GLU A 117 -6.65 -2.39 5.59
N VAL A 118 -7.06 -1.38 6.37
CA VAL A 118 -6.27 -0.17 6.53
C VAL A 118 -5.38 -0.40 7.73
N MET A 119 -4.06 -0.18 7.56
CA MET A 119 -3.14 -0.46 8.65
C MET A 119 -2.00 0.56 8.67
N PRO A 120 -1.45 0.83 9.85
CA PRO A 120 -0.30 1.74 9.93
C PRO A 120 0.97 1.06 9.44
N ILE A 121 1.90 1.88 8.93
CA ILE A 121 3.13 1.37 8.33
C ILE A 121 3.94 0.47 9.26
N TRP A 122 3.94 0.75 10.54
CA TRP A 122 4.77 -0.03 11.47
C TRP A 122 4.22 -1.43 11.73
N GLU A 123 3.00 -1.73 11.30
CA GLU A 123 2.43 -3.07 11.43
C GLU A 123 2.67 -3.91 10.19
N MET A 124 3.28 -3.36 9.19
CA MET A 124 3.58 -4.08 7.96
C MET A 124 4.79 -4.99 8.19
N GLU A 125 4.66 -6.25 7.81
CA GLU A 125 5.75 -7.22 7.96
C GLU A 125 6.66 -7.27 6.78
#